data_987bf53b9a0096a878cfeecc85e9e7a7
#
_entry.id   987bf53b9a0096a878cfeecc85e9e7a7
#
_cell.length_a   1.000
_cell.length_b   1.000
_cell.length_c   1.000
_cell.angle_alpha   90.00
_cell.angle_beta   90.00
_cell.angle_gamma   90.00
#
_symmetry.space_group_name_H-M   'P 1'
#
loop_
_entity.id
_entity.type
_entity.pdbx_description
1 polymer ?
#
loop_
_entity_poly.entity_id
_entity_poly.type
_entity_poly.pdbx_seq_one_letter_code
_entity_poly.pdbx_strand_id
1 'polypeptide(L)'
;VTDSNQIQSLGQLQTNSLFDRFNKLYSTVGGVNYVTQQQTNFPSTRIQLYTDYEAMDTDAIVASALDIVADESTLKNDMGEVLSIKSSDEDIQKILYNLFYDVLNIEFNLWTWIRNMTKYGDFFLKLDIADELGVLNARPFSSYEIERFEEYDEVTGEYKITFKHVGS
;
A
#
# COMPACT_ATOMS: atom_id res chain seq x y z
N VAL A 1 26.66 -28.29 -28.61
CA VAL A 1 26.58 -26.93 -29.16
C VAL A 1 25.16 -26.50 -29.04
N THR A 2 24.83 -25.83 -27.94
CA THR A 2 23.48 -25.31 -27.66
C THR A 2 23.33 -24.00 -28.42
N ASP A 3 22.34 -23.97 -29.28
CA ASP A 3 22.10 -22.92 -30.26
C ASP A 3 21.85 -21.56 -29.58
N SER A 4 22.80 -20.65 -29.67
CA SER A 4 22.73 -19.28 -29.12
C SER A 4 21.51 -18.51 -29.64
N ASN A 5 20.94 -18.92 -30.77
CA ASN A 5 19.74 -18.31 -31.35
C ASN A 5 18.46 -18.65 -30.61
N GLN A 6 18.39 -19.81 -29.90
CA GLN A 6 17.20 -20.16 -29.11
C GLN A 6 17.13 -19.37 -27.79
N ILE A 7 18.28 -19.04 -27.18
CA ILE A 7 18.31 -18.25 -25.94
C ILE A 7 17.93 -16.80 -26.22
N GLN A 8 18.34 -16.23 -27.37
CA GLN A 8 17.95 -14.88 -27.77
C GLN A 8 16.45 -14.78 -28.08
N SER A 9 15.86 -15.81 -28.70
CA SER A 9 14.42 -15.82 -29.00
C SER A 9 13.54 -15.92 -27.75
N LEU A 10 13.97 -16.68 -26.74
CA LEU A 10 13.26 -16.79 -25.46
C LEU A 10 13.32 -15.47 -24.64
N GLY A 11 14.47 -14.80 -24.64
CA GLY A 11 14.61 -13.50 -24.00
C GLY A 11 13.74 -12.41 -24.66
N GLN A 12 13.66 -12.41 -26.00
CA GLN A 12 12.82 -11.47 -26.75
C GLN A 12 11.32 -11.77 -26.57
N LEU A 13 10.92 -13.02 -26.46
CA LEU A 13 9.52 -13.41 -26.19
C LEU A 13 9.06 -12.97 -24.79
N GLN A 14 9.92 -13.06 -23.78
CA GLN A 14 9.61 -12.60 -22.43
C GLN A 14 9.53 -11.07 -22.34
N THR A 15 10.47 -10.36 -22.97
CA THR A 15 10.46 -8.89 -22.98
C THR A 15 9.28 -8.35 -23.78
N ASN A 16 8.92 -8.95 -24.89
CA ASN A 16 7.74 -8.55 -25.67
C ASN A 16 6.45 -8.78 -24.88
N SER A 17 6.32 -9.90 -24.18
CA SER A 17 5.15 -10.18 -23.32
C SER A 17 4.99 -9.17 -22.19
N LEU A 18 6.08 -8.75 -21.53
CA LEU A 18 6.04 -7.73 -20.50
C LEU A 18 5.76 -6.34 -21.09
N PHE A 19 6.35 -6.03 -22.24
CA PHE A 19 6.11 -4.77 -22.94
C PHE A 19 4.68 -4.66 -23.48
N ASP A 20 4.11 -5.76 -23.98
CA ASP A 20 2.73 -5.82 -24.44
C ASP A 20 1.75 -5.70 -23.27
N ARG A 21 2.05 -6.28 -22.10
CA ARG A 21 1.28 -6.11 -20.87
C ARG A 21 1.37 -4.66 -20.37
N PHE A 22 2.55 -4.07 -20.40
CA PHE A 22 2.76 -2.69 -20.03
C PHE A 22 2.07 -1.71 -21.00
N ASN A 23 2.19 -1.93 -22.31
CA ASN A 23 1.49 -1.14 -23.32
C ASN A 23 -0.03 -1.32 -23.26
N LYS A 24 -0.52 -2.50 -22.89
CA LYS A 24 -1.95 -2.76 -22.67
C LYS A 24 -2.47 -2.03 -21.45
N LEU A 25 -1.69 -1.96 -20.36
CA LEU A 25 -1.98 -1.12 -19.21
C LEU A 25 -1.98 0.36 -19.59
N TYR A 26 -0.98 0.82 -20.34
CA TYR A 26 -0.86 2.22 -20.78
C TYR A 26 -1.91 2.60 -21.83
N SER A 27 -2.27 1.73 -22.76
CA SER A 27 -3.30 2.00 -23.76
C SER A 27 -4.70 2.00 -23.15
N THR A 28 -4.91 1.25 -22.09
CA THR A 28 -6.15 1.31 -21.30
C THR A 28 -6.21 2.61 -20.48
N VAL A 29 -5.06 3.16 -20.10
CA VAL A 29 -4.91 4.43 -19.37
C VAL A 29 -4.86 5.66 -20.31
N GLY A 30 -4.50 5.54 -21.60
CA GLY A 30 -4.23 6.66 -22.52
C GLY A 30 -5.31 6.98 -23.57
N GLY A 31 -6.41 6.27 -23.63
CA GLY A 31 -7.49 6.50 -24.61
C GLY A 31 -8.54 7.51 -24.15
N VAL A 32 -8.79 8.50 -24.98
CA VAL A 32 -9.57 9.74 -24.87
C VAL A 32 -11.03 9.62 -24.29
N ASN A 33 -11.41 8.51 -23.67
CA ASN A 33 -12.72 8.34 -23.04
C ASN A 33 -12.67 8.42 -21.50
N TYR A 34 -11.80 9.28 -20.99
CA TYR A 34 -11.52 9.42 -19.54
C TYR A 34 -12.72 9.82 -18.66
N VAL A 35 -13.72 10.47 -19.20
CA VAL A 35 -14.73 11.13 -18.36
C VAL A 35 -15.98 10.28 -18.11
N THR A 36 -16.29 9.30 -18.96
CA THR A 36 -17.54 8.54 -18.84
C THR A 36 -17.38 7.06 -18.48
N GLN A 37 -16.18 6.49 -18.60
CA GLN A 37 -15.91 5.07 -18.23
C GLN A 37 -15.22 4.89 -16.87
N GLN A 38 -14.77 5.98 -16.24
CA GLN A 38 -14.03 5.92 -14.99
C GLN A 38 -14.85 5.41 -13.80
N GLN A 39 -16.16 5.55 -13.78
CA GLN A 39 -16.97 5.16 -12.62
C GLN A 39 -17.25 3.65 -12.50
N THR A 40 -17.07 2.86 -13.55
CA THR A 40 -17.48 1.44 -13.53
C THR A 40 -16.33 0.43 -13.50
N ASN A 41 -15.08 0.81 -13.79
CA ASN A 41 -13.99 -0.16 -13.97
C ASN A 41 -12.83 -0.01 -12.94
N PHE A 42 -12.78 1.05 -12.14
CA PHE A 42 -11.70 1.27 -11.19
C PHE A 42 -11.61 0.19 -10.08
N PRO A 43 -12.71 -0.24 -9.46
CA PRO A 43 -12.65 -1.26 -8.42
C PRO A 43 -12.10 -2.58 -8.93
N SER A 44 -12.53 -3.02 -10.12
CA SER A 44 -12.10 -4.29 -10.70
C SER A 44 -10.61 -4.29 -11.07
N THR A 45 -10.10 -3.18 -11.59
CA THR A 45 -8.68 -3.04 -11.96
C THR A 45 -7.79 -3.04 -10.73
N ARG A 46 -8.19 -2.36 -9.65
CA ARG A 46 -7.43 -2.31 -8.41
C ARG A 46 -7.37 -3.68 -7.72
N ILE A 47 -8.50 -4.37 -7.64
CA ILE A 47 -8.57 -5.73 -7.11
C ILE A 47 -7.68 -6.67 -7.93
N GLN A 48 -7.68 -6.54 -9.25
CA GLN A 48 -6.80 -7.35 -10.10
C GLN A 48 -5.32 -7.07 -9.82
N LEU A 49 -4.93 -5.80 -9.65
CA LEU A 49 -3.56 -5.43 -9.28
C LEU A 49 -3.15 -6.04 -7.94
N TYR A 50 -4.01 -5.99 -6.94
CA TYR A 50 -3.72 -6.60 -5.64
C TYR A 50 -3.54 -8.11 -5.74
N THR A 51 -4.37 -8.78 -6.54
CA THR A 51 -4.21 -10.22 -6.82
C THR A 51 -2.89 -10.52 -7.52
N ASP A 52 -2.49 -9.68 -8.48
CA ASP A 52 -1.20 -9.80 -9.15
C ASP A 52 -0.02 -9.59 -8.17
N TYR A 53 -0.12 -8.63 -7.25
CA TYR A 53 0.89 -8.41 -6.21
C TYR A 53 0.99 -9.58 -5.23
N GLU A 54 -0.13 -10.21 -4.87
CA GLU A 54 -0.10 -11.44 -4.06
C GLU A 54 0.57 -12.58 -4.79
N ALA A 55 0.29 -12.74 -6.08
CA ALA A 55 0.96 -13.75 -6.90
C ALA A 55 2.46 -13.47 -7.01
N MET A 56 2.88 -12.20 -7.15
CA MET A 56 4.29 -11.80 -7.15
C MET A 56 4.99 -12.07 -5.81
N ASP A 57 4.30 -11.89 -4.68
CA ASP A 57 4.83 -12.16 -3.33
C ASP A 57 5.11 -13.67 -3.09
N THR A 58 4.62 -14.57 -3.96
CA THR A 58 5.00 -15.98 -3.91
C THR A 58 6.38 -16.25 -4.50
N ASP A 59 6.95 -15.33 -5.27
CA ASP A 59 8.32 -15.42 -5.77
C ASP A 59 9.31 -15.07 -4.64
N ALA A 60 10.29 -15.94 -4.40
CA ALA A 60 11.23 -15.77 -3.30
C ALA A 60 12.08 -14.49 -3.39
N ILE A 61 12.37 -14.01 -4.60
CA ILE A 61 13.15 -12.79 -4.80
C ILE A 61 12.30 -11.56 -4.45
N VAL A 62 11.04 -11.53 -4.91
CA VAL A 62 10.10 -10.45 -4.62
C VAL A 62 9.79 -10.41 -3.12
N ALA A 63 9.46 -11.56 -2.51
CA ALA A 63 9.21 -11.68 -1.08
C ALA A 63 10.39 -11.15 -0.26
N SER A 64 11.62 -11.60 -0.60
CA SER A 64 12.84 -11.13 0.09
C SER A 64 13.06 -9.62 -0.07
N ALA A 65 12.75 -9.05 -1.24
CA ALA A 65 12.86 -7.61 -1.44
C ALA A 65 11.87 -6.82 -0.58
N LEU A 66 10.62 -7.31 -0.44
CA LEU A 66 9.62 -6.72 0.45
C LEU A 66 10.05 -6.80 1.93
N ASP A 67 10.61 -7.95 2.33
CA ASP A 67 11.11 -8.15 3.69
C ASP A 67 12.28 -7.20 4.00
N ILE A 68 13.23 -7.05 3.07
CA ILE A 68 14.35 -6.10 3.23
C ILE A 68 13.85 -4.67 3.41
N VAL A 69 12.87 -4.23 2.62
CA VAL A 69 12.29 -2.88 2.77
C VAL A 69 11.66 -2.72 4.15
N ALA A 70 10.93 -3.73 4.63
CA ALA A 70 10.32 -3.70 5.95
C ALA A 70 11.38 -3.69 7.06
N ASP A 71 12.42 -4.55 6.96
CA ASP A 71 13.52 -4.62 7.91
C ASP A 71 14.27 -3.30 8.02
N GLU A 72 14.69 -2.73 6.89
CA GLU A 72 15.43 -1.45 6.85
C GLU A 72 14.59 -0.26 7.35
N SER A 73 13.28 -0.31 7.17
CA SER A 73 12.35 0.73 7.63
C SER A 73 12.02 0.63 9.12
N THR A 74 12.31 -0.51 9.76
CA THR A 74 11.98 -0.77 11.16
C THR A 74 13.22 -1.03 12.03
N LEU A 75 14.37 -0.54 11.58
CA LEU A 75 15.60 -0.63 12.37
C LEU A 75 15.44 0.07 13.72
N LYS A 76 15.91 -0.59 14.75
CA LYS A 76 15.93 -0.02 16.11
C LYS A 76 17.08 0.94 16.26
N ASN A 77 16.83 2.04 16.98
CA ASN A 77 17.87 2.99 17.37
C ASN A 77 18.79 2.38 18.47
N ASP A 78 19.81 3.16 18.90
CA ASP A 78 20.75 2.74 19.95
C ASP A 78 20.06 2.44 21.30
N MET A 79 18.84 2.95 21.52
CA MET A 79 18.03 2.68 22.70
C MET A 79 17.14 1.45 22.54
N GLY A 80 17.15 0.78 21.37
CA GLY A 80 16.31 -0.38 21.06
C GLY A 80 14.89 -0.03 20.65
N GLU A 81 14.60 1.23 20.32
CA GLU A 81 13.28 1.71 19.91
C GLU A 81 13.17 1.81 18.40
N VAL A 82 12.04 1.40 17.83
CA VAL A 82 11.73 1.57 16.40
C VAL A 82 11.29 3.01 16.10
N LEU A 83 10.61 3.65 17.04
CA LEU A 83 10.12 5.02 16.94
C LEU A 83 10.63 5.87 18.09
N SER A 84 11.34 6.95 17.78
CA SER A 84 11.76 7.94 18.79
C SER A 84 10.79 9.10 18.82
N ILE A 85 10.19 9.35 19.99
CA ILE A 85 9.23 10.44 20.21
C ILE A 85 9.92 11.55 20.98
N LYS A 86 9.95 12.76 20.42
CA LYS A 86 10.52 13.96 21.03
C LYS A 86 9.49 15.07 21.06
N SER A 87 9.28 15.64 22.24
CA SER A 87 8.43 16.83 22.45
C SER A 87 9.10 17.77 23.41
N SER A 88 8.81 19.07 23.30
CA SER A 88 9.20 20.08 24.30
C SER A 88 8.31 20.03 25.54
N ASP A 89 7.16 19.37 25.46
CA ASP A 89 6.20 19.18 26.53
C ASP A 89 6.21 17.70 26.95
N GLU A 90 6.52 17.44 28.21
CA GLU A 90 6.63 16.09 28.77
C GLU A 90 5.28 15.36 28.81
N ASP A 91 4.16 16.05 28.99
CA ASP A 91 2.86 15.42 29.06
C ASP A 91 2.39 14.99 27.67
N ILE A 92 2.65 15.82 26.66
CA ILE A 92 2.44 15.45 25.26
C ILE A 92 3.32 14.24 24.88
N GLN A 93 4.57 14.25 25.30
CA GLN A 93 5.48 13.12 25.03
C GLN A 93 4.95 11.80 25.62
N LYS A 94 4.48 11.83 26.88
CA LYS A 94 3.88 10.66 27.55
C LYS A 94 2.61 10.16 26.84
N ILE A 95 1.72 11.08 26.44
CA ILE A 95 0.50 10.73 25.71
C ILE A 95 0.84 10.06 24.39
N LEU A 96 1.78 10.60 23.63
CA LEU A 96 2.21 10.02 22.36
C LEU A 96 2.90 8.66 22.55
N TYR A 97 3.73 8.54 23.62
CA TYR A 97 4.38 7.28 23.93
C TYR A 97 3.35 6.19 24.24
N ASN A 98 2.38 6.49 25.10
CA ASN A 98 1.28 5.58 25.39
C ASN A 98 0.49 5.21 24.13
N LEU A 99 0.16 6.18 23.28
CA LEU A 99 -0.54 5.92 22.03
C LEU A 99 0.23 4.97 21.11
N PHE A 100 1.50 5.24 20.84
CA PHE A 100 2.26 4.46 19.87
C PHE A 100 2.73 3.12 20.44
N TYR A 101 3.16 3.06 21.67
CA TYR A 101 3.74 1.85 22.26
C TYR A 101 2.69 0.96 22.93
N ASP A 102 1.78 1.53 23.72
CA ASP A 102 0.81 0.74 24.48
C ASP A 102 -0.47 0.43 23.65
N VAL A 103 -1.03 1.46 22.98
CA VAL A 103 -2.29 1.29 22.23
C VAL A 103 -2.05 0.69 20.85
N LEU A 104 -1.13 1.27 20.06
CA LEU A 104 -0.85 0.83 18.69
C LEU A 104 0.12 -0.35 18.64
N ASN A 105 0.84 -0.61 19.72
CA ASN A 105 1.90 -1.62 19.81
C ASN A 105 2.83 -1.59 18.58
N ILE A 106 3.39 -0.39 18.35
CA ILE A 106 4.11 -0.09 17.10
C ILE A 106 5.32 -1.02 16.89
N GLU A 107 6.01 -1.43 17.95
CA GLU A 107 7.16 -2.32 17.85
C GLU A 107 6.82 -3.69 17.27
N PHE A 108 5.60 -4.17 17.54
CA PHE A 108 5.13 -5.46 17.02
C PHE A 108 4.52 -5.34 15.64
N ASN A 109 3.77 -4.27 15.40
CA ASN A 109 2.93 -4.16 14.21
C ASN A 109 3.61 -3.48 13.03
N LEU A 110 4.56 -2.57 13.26
CA LEU A 110 5.09 -1.68 12.22
C LEU A 110 5.72 -2.43 11.05
N TRP A 111 6.46 -3.48 11.31
CA TRP A 111 7.08 -4.29 10.27
C TRP A 111 6.05 -4.84 9.28
N THR A 112 5.01 -5.47 9.80
CA THR A 112 3.91 -6.02 8.98
C THR A 112 3.16 -4.93 8.22
N TRP A 113 2.95 -3.77 8.85
CA TRP A 113 2.28 -2.64 8.21
C TRP A 113 3.10 -2.10 7.04
N ILE A 114 4.39 -1.89 7.22
CA ILE A 114 5.29 -1.40 6.17
C ILE A 114 5.40 -2.42 5.04
N ARG A 115 5.56 -3.70 5.36
CA ARG A 115 5.61 -4.74 4.34
C ARG A 115 4.36 -4.76 3.47
N ASN A 116 3.18 -4.69 4.08
CA ASN A 116 1.92 -4.66 3.36
C ASN A 116 1.74 -3.36 2.57
N MET A 117 2.10 -2.22 3.15
CA MET A 117 2.09 -0.94 2.45
C MET A 117 3.01 -0.96 1.22
N THR A 118 4.20 -1.55 1.33
CA THR A 118 5.14 -1.70 0.21
C THR A 118 4.57 -2.62 -0.87
N LYS A 119 3.89 -3.72 -0.47
CA LYS A 119 3.29 -4.67 -1.40
C LYS A 119 2.12 -4.08 -2.18
N TYR A 120 1.19 -3.42 -1.52
CA TYR A 120 -0.06 -2.95 -2.13
C TYR A 120 -0.02 -1.48 -2.57
N GLY A 121 0.97 -0.71 -2.11
CA GLY A 121 1.02 0.75 -2.30
C GLY A 121 0.10 1.54 -1.39
N ASP A 122 -0.82 0.87 -0.70
CA ASP A 122 -1.77 1.42 0.26
C ASP A 122 -1.81 0.57 1.53
N PHE A 123 -2.08 1.23 2.66
CA PHE A 123 -2.33 0.57 3.92
C PHE A 123 -3.38 1.34 4.73
N PHE A 124 -4.38 0.65 5.24
CA PHE A 124 -5.49 1.27 5.94
C PHE A 124 -5.60 0.78 7.38
N LEU A 125 -5.70 1.73 8.30
CA LEU A 125 -5.98 1.47 9.71
C LEU A 125 -7.33 2.06 10.08
N LYS A 126 -8.20 1.26 10.68
CA LYS A 126 -9.38 1.75 11.37
C LYS A 126 -9.04 2.03 12.82
N LEU A 127 -9.27 3.25 13.24
CA LEU A 127 -9.13 3.64 14.63
C LEU A 127 -10.46 3.42 15.36
N ASP A 128 -10.42 2.71 16.46
CA ASP A 128 -11.54 2.62 17.40
C ASP A 128 -11.36 3.75 18.43
N ILE A 129 -12.23 4.76 18.36
CA ILE A 129 -12.16 5.98 19.17
C ILE A 129 -13.33 6.00 20.13
N ALA A 130 -13.08 6.29 21.40
CA ALA A 130 -14.11 6.55 22.40
C ALA A 130 -14.04 8.00 22.88
N ASP A 131 -15.21 8.58 23.13
CA ASP A 131 -15.30 9.93 23.70
C ASP A 131 -14.57 9.95 25.06
N GLU A 132 -13.84 11.03 25.31
CA GLU A 132 -13.02 11.26 26.51
C GLU A 132 -11.78 10.35 26.68
N LEU A 133 -11.74 9.15 26.07
CA LEU A 133 -10.60 8.23 26.17
C LEU A 133 -9.65 8.28 24.98
N GLY A 134 -10.08 8.86 23.86
CA GLY A 134 -9.28 8.94 22.65
C GLY A 134 -9.22 7.62 21.88
N VAL A 135 -8.06 7.33 21.27
CA VAL A 135 -7.85 6.12 20.46
C VAL A 135 -7.64 4.92 21.37
N LEU A 136 -8.52 3.93 21.28
CA LEU A 136 -8.46 2.70 22.07
C LEU A 136 -7.71 1.57 21.34
N ASN A 137 -7.80 1.55 20.01
CA ASN A 137 -7.22 0.49 19.20
C ASN A 137 -7.04 0.97 17.74
N ALA A 138 -6.14 0.31 17.01
CA ALA A 138 -6.04 0.45 15.56
C ALA A 138 -6.01 -0.95 14.93
N ARG A 139 -6.95 -1.18 14.02
CA ARG A 139 -7.07 -2.46 13.31
C ARG A 139 -6.75 -2.27 11.84
N PRO A 140 -5.85 -3.10 11.25
CA PRO A 140 -5.63 -3.07 9.82
C PRO A 140 -6.89 -3.53 9.08
N PHE A 141 -7.21 -2.79 8.01
CA PHE A 141 -8.22 -3.21 7.04
C PHE A 141 -7.55 -3.78 5.81
N SER A 142 -8.21 -4.77 5.22
CA SER A 142 -7.81 -5.30 3.93
C SER A 142 -7.95 -4.22 2.86
N SER A 143 -6.91 -4.06 2.02
CA SER A 143 -6.96 -3.15 0.88
C SER A 143 -8.05 -3.53 -0.14
N TYR A 144 -8.52 -4.78 -0.12
CA TYR A 144 -9.64 -5.26 -0.91
C TYR A 144 -11.01 -4.73 -0.48
N GLU A 145 -11.12 -4.33 0.79
CA GLU A 145 -12.38 -3.87 1.40
C GLU A 145 -12.53 -2.34 1.35
N ILE A 146 -11.55 -1.63 0.80
CA ILE A 146 -11.55 -0.17 0.73
C ILE A 146 -11.65 0.30 -0.71
N GLU A 147 -12.67 1.06 -1.02
CA GLU A 147 -12.81 1.78 -2.28
C GLU A 147 -12.37 3.22 -2.16
N ARG A 148 -11.61 3.67 -3.16
CA ARG A 148 -11.19 5.06 -3.33
C ARG A 148 -12.13 5.75 -4.30
N PHE A 149 -12.73 6.84 -3.86
CA PHE A 149 -13.60 7.70 -4.67
C PHE A 149 -12.91 9.05 -4.89
N GLU A 150 -12.96 9.50 -6.13
CA GLU A 150 -12.50 10.83 -6.52
C GLU A 150 -13.70 11.63 -7.01
N GLU A 151 -14.04 12.69 -6.32
CA GLU A 151 -15.06 13.64 -6.72
C GLU A 151 -14.39 14.97 -7.09
N TYR A 152 -14.73 15.52 -8.25
CA TYR A 152 -14.32 16.87 -8.61
C TYR A 152 -15.28 17.87 -8.00
N ASP A 153 -14.77 18.77 -7.16
CA ASP A 153 -15.55 19.87 -6.60
C ASP A 153 -15.48 21.07 -7.56
N GLU A 154 -16.57 21.33 -8.25
CA GLU A 154 -16.68 22.45 -9.20
C GLU A 154 -16.54 23.82 -8.53
N VAL A 155 -16.80 23.95 -7.23
CA VAL A 155 -16.75 25.20 -6.48
C VAL A 155 -15.31 25.55 -6.10
N THR A 156 -14.55 24.55 -5.64
CA THR A 156 -13.14 24.74 -5.23
C THR A 156 -12.16 24.51 -6.37
N GLY A 157 -12.57 23.81 -7.43
CA GLY A 157 -11.70 23.38 -8.54
C GLY A 157 -10.73 22.27 -8.16
N GLU A 158 -10.96 21.56 -7.05
CA GLU A 158 -10.09 20.53 -6.52
C GLU A 158 -10.74 19.15 -6.57
N TYR A 159 -9.90 18.11 -6.64
CA TYR A 159 -10.37 16.73 -6.48
C TYR A 159 -10.40 16.35 -5.01
N LYS A 160 -11.59 15.95 -4.54
CA LYS A 160 -11.79 15.38 -3.21
C LYS A 160 -11.63 13.86 -3.28
N ILE A 161 -10.64 13.34 -2.55
CA ILE A 161 -10.42 11.91 -2.44
C ILE A 161 -11.06 11.42 -1.14
N THR A 162 -11.94 10.43 -1.27
CA THR A 162 -12.58 9.75 -0.13
C THR A 162 -12.36 8.25 -0.21
N PHE A 163 -12.22 7.60 0.94
CA PHE A 163 -12.12 6.16 1.06
C PHE A 163 -13.36 5.63 1.77
N LYS A 164 -13.98 4.59 1.21
CA LYS A 164 -15.17 3.96 1.79
C LYS A 164 -14.92 2.46 2.00
N HIS A 165 -15.39 1.94 3.11
CA HIS A 165 -15.39 0.51 3.38
C HIS A 165 -16.56 -0.15 2.64
N VAL A 166 -16.29 -1.22 1.89
CA VAL A 166 -17.23 -1.93 1.02
C VAL A 166 -17.69 -3.24 1.65
N GLY A 167 -17.80 -3.35 2.93
CA GLY A 167 -18.10 -4.62 3.60
C GLY A 167 -19.13 -4.52 4.72
N SER A 168 -19.86 -3.44 4.78
CA SER A 168 -20.90 -3.26 5.82
C SER A 168 -22.27 -3.04 5.23
#